data_2ba349963ffc7ecb641887325be697da
#
_entry.id   2ba349963ffc7ecb641887325be697da
#
_cell.length_a   1.000
_cell.length_b   1.000
_cell.length_c   1.000
_cell.angle_alpha   90.00
_cell.angle_beta   90.00
_cell.angle_gamma   90.00
#
_symmetry.space_group_name_H-M   'P 1'
#
loop_
_entity.id
_entity.type
_entity.pdbx_description
1 polymer ?
#
loop_
_entity_poly.entity_id
_entity_poly.type
_entity_poly.pdbx_seq_one_letter_code
_entity_poly.pdbx_strand_id
1 'polypeptide(L)'
;MPGKTLYCLGEAWLELNSPAPLASAETFSPRMGGSAVSLALAYAAQGGRASLLTQLGEDAFGHRIADALSTAGVDIRRVCFTSRAPTPLLFDGGGEQLGCRTRSSELLYAPEQLGADWAADAEMLAFSSACLVDSPCRYTHLAALDTARTAGVPVCFVPSLRPALWPGEKT
;
A
#
# COMPACT_ATOMS: atom_id res chain seq x y z
N MET A 1 -15.86 -10.64 -22.22
CA MET A 1 -14.93 -9.52 -22.04
C MET A 1 -14.06 -9.86 -20.85
N PRO A 2 -12.73 -9.62 -20.84
CA PRO A 2 -11.96 -9.77 -19.61
C PRO A 2 -12.60 -8.88 -18.53
N GLY A 3 -12.80 -9.43 -17.34
CA GLY A 3 -13.40 -8.69 -16.24
C GLY A 3 -12.57 -7.46 -15.90
N LYS A 4 -13.23 -6.38 -15.53
CA LYS A 4 -12.58 -5.14 -15.11
C LYS A 4 -11.85 -5.34 -13.78
N THR A 5 -10.81 -4.57 -13.53
CA THR A 5 -9.91 -4.72 -12.39
C THR A 5 -10.03 -3.51 -11.45
N LEU A 6 -10.17 -3.77 -10.14
CA LEU A 6 -9.99 -2.76 -9.10
C LEU A 6 -8.49 -2.53 -8.88
N TYR A 7 -8.01 -1.34 -9.15
CA TYR A 7 -6.64 -0.95 -8.86
C TYR A 7 -6.55 -0.26 -7.51
N CYS A 8 -5.78 -0.85 -6.59
CA CYS A 8 -5.54 -0.32 -5.26
C CYS A 8 -4.13 0.30 -5.23
N LEU A 9 -4.05 1.62 -5.11
CA LEU A 9 -2.78 2.36 -5.08
C LEU A 9 -2.45 2.77 -3.65
N GLY A 10 -1.23 2.48 -3.21
CA GLY A 10 -0.76 2.99 -1.93
C GLY A 10 0.13 2.02 -1.15
N GLU A 11 0.03 2.16 0.16
CA GLU A 11 0.93 1.53 1.11
C GLU A 11 0.70 0.03 1.29
N ALA A 12 1.82 -0.67 1.46
CA ALA A 12 1.88 -2.05 1.89
C ALA A 12 3.03 -2.19 2.90
N TRP A 13 2.74 -2.67 4.10
CA TRP A 13 3.70 -2.84 5.17
C TRP A 13 3.47 -4.13 5.94
N LEU A 14 4.42 -4.50 6.79
CA LEU A 14 4.24 -5.55 7.77
C LEU A 14 3.90 -4.94 9.12
N GLU A 15 2.74 -5.30 9.69
CA GLU A 15 2.35 -4.97 11.05
C GLU A 15 2.87 -6.05 12.00
N LEU A 16 3.55 -5.61 13.04
CA LEU A 16 4.10 -6.46 14.10
C LEU A 16 3.30 -6.18 15.37
N ASN A 17 2.34 -7.06 15.65
CA ASN A 17 1.38 -6.88 16.73
C ASN A 17 1.81 -7.64 17.98
N SER A 18 1.78 -6.98 19.13
CA SER A 18 2.01 -7.57 20.43
C SER A 18 0.81 -7.34 21.39
N PRO A 19 0.45 -8.32 22.21
CA PRO A 19 -0.55 -8.11 23.27
C PRO A 19 -0.01 -7.24 24.42
N ALA A 20 1.32 -7.12 24.54
CA ALA A 20 2.00 -6.30 25.55
C ALA A 20 2.27 -4.88 25.03
N PRO A 21 2.47 -3.89 25.92
CA PRO A 21 2.98 -2.58 25.53
C PRO A 21 4.33 -2.69 24.80
N LEU A 22 4.58 -1.81 23.81
CA LEU A 22 5.77 -1.90 22.96
C LEU A 22 7.07 -1.92 23.76
N ALA A 23 7.14 -1.14 24.86
CA ALA A 23 8.34 -1.08 25.71
C ALA A 23 8.68 -2.40 26.44
N SER A 24 7.74 -3.32 26.57
CA SER A 24 7.92 -4.61 27.25
C SER A 24 7.60 -5.81 26.37
N ALA A 25 7.32 -5.59 25.08
CA ALA A 25 6.97 -6.65 24.15
C ALA A 25 8.18 -7.52 23.82
N GLU A 26 8.11 -8.81 24.12
CA GLU A 26 9.15 -9.80 23.77
C GLU A 26 8.81 -10.57 22.50
N THR A 27 7.53 -10.60 22.11
CA THR A 27 7.05 -11.33 20.93
C THR A 27 6.10 -10.50 20.10
N PHE A 28 6.15 -10.70 18.77
CA PHE A 28 5.27 -10.05 17.81
C PHE A 28 4.68 -11.05 16.82
N SER A 29 3.42 -10.86 16.51
CA SER A 29 2.72 -11.60 15.46
C SER A 29 2.64 -10.75 14.19
N PRO A 30 3.24 -11.19 13.08
CA PRO A 30 3.26 -10.41 11.85
C PRO A 30 1.94 -10.54 11.09
N ARG A 31 1.43 -9.40 10.58
CA ARG A 31 0.27 -9.31 9.70
C ARG A 31 0.59 -8.36 8.54
N MET A 32 -0.05 -8.58 7.39
CA MET A 32 -0.01 -7.58 6.32
C MET A 32 -0.92 -6.41 6.67
N GLY A 33 -0.44 -5.21 6.46
CA GLY A 33 -1.14 -3.97 6.69
C GLY A 33 -1.07 -3.03 5.48
N GLY A 34 -1.81 -1.93 5.60
CA GLY A 34 -2.01 -0.94 4.55
C GLY A 34 -3.44 -0.95 4.04
N SER A 35 -3.99 0.26 3.81
CA SER A 35 -5.37 0.39 3.33
C SER A 35 -5.52 -0.17 1.92
N ALA A 36 -4.53 0.05 1.06
CA ALA A 36 -4.51 -0.48 -0.30
C ALA A 36 -4.48 -2.02 -0.30
N VAL A 37 -3.66 -2.63 0.55
CA VAL A 37 -3.59 -4.09 0.74
C VAL A 37 -4.92 -4.64 1.26
N SER A 38 -5.48 -4.03 2.31
CA SER A 38 -6.73 -4.49 2.91
C SER A 38 -7.88 -4.46 1.92
N LEU A 39 -7.97 -3.41 1.10
CA LEU A 39 -9.01 -3.28 0.08
C LEU A 39 -8.83 -4.32 -1.04
N ALA A 40 -7.60 -4.50 -1.54
CA ALA A 40 -7.32 -5.49 -2.58
C ALA A 40 -7.67 -6.90 -2.14
N LEU A 41 -7.29 -7.28 -0.91
CA LEU A 41 -7.61 -8.57 -0.32
C LEU A 41 -9.12 -8.77 -0.14
N ALA A 42 -9.83 -7.76 0.39
CA ALA A 42 -11.26 -7.84 0.60
C ALA A 42 -12.02 -7.99 -0.73
N TYR A 43 -11.60 -7.28 -1.77
CA TYR A 43 -12.23 -7.36 -3.08
C TYR A 43 -11.94 -8.72 -3.75
N ALA A 44 -10.70 -9.21 -3.68
CA ALA A 44 -10.34 -10.53 -4.20
C ALA A 44 -11.10 -11.66 -3.49
N ALA A 45 -11.27 -11.57 -2.17
CA ALA A 45 -12.04 -12.54 -1.37
C ALA A 45 -13.53 -12.61 -1.77
N GLN A 46 -14.08 -11.56 -2.38
CA GLN A 46 -15.45 -11.54 -2.94
C GLN A 46 -15.50 -12.03 -4.40
N GLY A 47 -14.39 -12.54 -4.93
CA GLY A 47 -14.30 -13.01 -6.32
C GLY A 47 -14.03 -11.90 -7.34
N GLY A 48 -13.75 -10.67 -6.89
CA GLY A 48 -13.35 -9.56 -7.76
C GLY A 48 -11.89 -9.66 -8.20
N ARG A 49 -11.55 -9.01 -9.32
CA ARG A 49 -10.17 -8.90 -9.78
C ARG A 49 -9.54 -7.64 -9.17
N ALA A 50 -8.57 -7.81 -8.29
CA ALA A 50 -7.83 -6.71 -7.69
C ALA A 50 -6.37 -6.74 -8.12
N SER A 51 -5.78 -5.56 -8.35
CA SER A 51 -4.35 -5.37 -8.60
C SER A 51 -3.79 -4.32 -7.65
N LEU A 52 -2.62 -4.57 -7.10
CA LEU A 52 -1.95 -3.63 -6.20
C LEU A 52 -0.90 -2.81 -6.96
N LEU A 53 -0.97 -1.49 -6.82
CA LEU A 53 0.00 -0.52 -7.32
C LEU A 53 0.81 0.00 -6.13
N THR A 54 2.01 -0.53 -5.94
CA THR A 54 2.87 -0.18 -4.79
C THR A 54 4.33 -0.50 -5.09
N GLN A 55 5.21 -0.08 -4.19
CA GLN A 55 6.61 -0.48 -4.20
C GLN A 55 7.00 -1.08 -2.84
N LEU A 56 7.60 -2.25 -2.87
CA LEU A 56 8.12 -2.99 -1.72
C LEU A 56 9.65 -2.94 -1.71
N GLY A 57 10.24 -3.20 -0.56
CA GLY A 57 11.67 -3.45 -0.46
C GLY A 57 12.06 -4.78 -1.11
N GLU A 58 13.24 -4.83 -1.72
CA GLU A 58 13.89 -6.07 -2.17
C GLU A 58 14.45 -6.81 -0.94
N ASP A 59 13.55 -7.18 -0.01
CA ASP A 59 13.85 -7.80 1.27
C ASP A 59 12.87 -8.92 1.62
N ALA A 60 13.16 -9.68 2.67
CA ALA A 60 12.34 -10.80 3.10
C ALA A 60 10.89 -10.41 3.43
N PHE A 61 10.65 -9.20 3.90
CA PHE A 61 9.30 -8.72 4.23
C PHE A 61 8.51 -8.31 2.98
N GLY A 62 9.19 -7.67 2.01
CA GLY A 62 8.58 -7.33 0.73
C GLY A 62 8.15 -8.57 -0.05
N HIS A 63 9.02 -9.57 -0.15
CA HIS A 63 8.69 -10.83 -0.79
C HIS A 63 7.57 -11.57 -0.05
N ARG A 64 7.59 -11.62 1.28
CA ARG A 64 6.52 -12.21 2.08
C ARG A 64 5.16 -11.57 1.80
N ILE A 65 5.11 -10.24 1.69
CA ILE A 65 3.87 -9.52 1.37
C ILE A 65 3.40 -9.88 -0.04
N ALA A 66 4.28 -9.84 -1.03
CA ALA A 66 3.95 -10.16 -2.42
C ALA A 66 3.43 -11.60 -2.57
N ASP A 67 4.10 -12.57 -1.97
CA ASP A 67 3.70 -13.98 -2.00
C ASP A 67 2.32 -14.20 -1.38
N ALA A 68 2.06 -13.56 -0.24
CA ALA A 68 0.78 -13.67 0.44
C ALA A 68 -0.35 -13.02 -0.37
N LEU A 69 -0.11 -11.87 -1.01
CA LEU A 69 -1.07 -11.21 -1.91
C LEU A 69 -1.38 -12.08 -3.12
N SER A 70 -0.36 -12.63 -3.77
CA SER A 70 -0.50 -13.54 -4.90
C SER A 70 -1.29 -14.80 -4.54
N THR A 71 -0.99 -15.40 -3.38
CA THR A 71 -1.73 -16.56 -2.85
C THR A 71 -3.21 -16.25 -2.59
N ALA A 72 -3.50 -15.01 -2.17
CA ALA A 72 -4.87 -14.54 -1.96
C ALA A 72 -5.60 -14.11 -3.25
N GLY A 73 -4.98 -14.27 -4.42
CA GLY A 73 -5.57 -13.94 -5.72
C GLY A 73 -5.49 -12.47 -6.13
N VAL A 74 -4.70 -11.66 -5.44
CA VAL A 74 -4.41 -10.28 -5.85
C VAL A 74 -3.34 -10.27 -6.94
N ASP A 75 -3.56 -9.54 -8.01
CA ASP A 75 -2.58 -9.37 -9.07
C ASP A 75 -1.42 -8.46 -8.60
N ILE A 76 -0.22 -9.04 -8.53
CA ILE A 76 1.00 -8.36 -8.08
C ILE A 76 1.94 -7.98 -9.23
N ARG A 77 1.56 -8.14 -10.50
CA ARG A 77 2.43 -7.83 -11.66
C ARG A 77 2.85 -6.36 -11.73
N ARG A 78 2.15 -5.49 -11.00
CA ARG A 78 2.44 -4.07 -10.90
C ARG A 78 3.04 -3.66 -9.54
N VAL A 79 3.37 -4.63 -8.72
CA VAL A 79 4.18 -4.40 -7.52
C VAL A 79 5.63 -4.24 -7.94
N CYS A 80 6.20 -3.09 -7.64
CA CYS A 80 7.62 -2.81 -7.88
C CYS A 80 8.46 -3.22 -6.67
N PHE A 81 9.72 -3.56 -6.90
CA PHE A 81 10.70 -3.81 -5.84
C PHE A 81 11.86 -2.84 -5.91
N THR A 82 12.45 -2.51 -4.77
CA THR A 82 13.61 -1.63 -4.70
C THR A 82 14.59 -2.06 -3.62
N SER A 83 15.88 -2.07 -3.96
CA SER A 83 16.97 -2.26 -2.98
C SER A 83 17.39 -0.93 -2.29
N ARG A 84 16.78 0.20 -2.67
CA ARG A 84 17.14 1.54 -2.16
C ARG A 84 16.55 1.85 -0.79
N ALA A 85 15.50 1.12 -0.40
CA ALA A 85 14.80 1.32 0.86
C ALA A 85 14.10 0.03 1.32
N PRO A 86 14.01 -0.20 2.64
CA PRO A 86 13.35 -1.39 3.18
C PRO A 86 11.83 -1.31 3.05
N THR A 87 11.21 -2.48 3.11
CA THR A 87 9.76 -2.61 3.32
C THR A 87 9.38 -1.97 4.67
N PRO A 88 8.34 -1.11 4.73
CA PRO A 88 7.97 -0.46 5.97
C PRO A 88 7.42 -1.45 7.01
N LEU A 89 7.67 -1.12 8.27
CA LEU A 89 7.16 -1.85 9.43
C LEU A 89 6.30 -0.93 10.28
N LEU A 90 5.23 -1.49 10.85
CA LEU A 90 4.41 -0.85 11.86
C LEU A 90 4.34 -1.76 13.08
N PHE A 91 4.79 -1.28 14.22
CA PHE A 91 4.64 -1.98 15.50
C PHE A 91 3.36 -1.50 16.18
N ASP A 92 2.58 -2.44 16.71
CA ASP A 92 1.36 -2.15 17.46
C ASP A 92 1.35 -3.00 18.75
N GLY A 93 1.19 -2.35 19.88
CA GLY A 93 1.17 -3.05 21.17
C GLY A 93 0.69 -2.18 22.32
N GLY A 94 -0.22 -2.69 23.13
CA GLY A 94 -0.72 -1.98 24.30
C GLY A 94 -1.49 -0.69 23.98
N GLY A 95 -2.00 -0.52 22.77
CA GLY A 95 -2.65 0.70 22.30
C GLY A 95 -1.69 1.77 21.78
N GLU A 96 -0.40 1.45 21.70
CA GLU A 96 0.63 2.31 21.12
C GLU A 96 1.02 1.81 19.73
N GLN A 97 1.27 2.74 18.80
CA GLN A 97 1.75 2.43 17.45
C GLN A 97 3.06 3.15 17.16
N LEU A 98 4.02 2.42 16.60
CA LEU A 98 5.31 2.95 16.14
C LEU A 98 5.52 2.58 14.67
N GLY A 99 5.54 3.58 13.80
CA GLY A 99 5.81 3.41 12.37
C GLY A 99 7.29 3.54 12.04
N CYS A 100 7.90 2.49 11.53
CA CYS A 100 9.24 2.52 10.93
C CYS A 100 9.09 2.71 9.41
N ARG A 101 8.74 3.95 9.01
CA ARG A 101 8.34 4.31 7.65
C ARG A 101 9.18 5.43 7.04
N THR A 102 10.07 6.03 7.79
CA THR A 102 10.96 7.07 7.28
C THR A 102 11.88 6.47 6.21
N ARG A 103 11.80 6.98 4.98
CA ARG A 103 12.55 6.49 3.81
C ARG A 103 12.26 5.02 3.47
N SER A 104 11.03 4.58 3.62
CA SER A 104 10.59 3.24 3.23
C SER A 104 10.30 3.12 1.73
N SER A 105 10.25 1.89 1.26
CA SER A 105 10.13 1.56 -0.17
C SER A 105 8.93 2.18 -0.85
N GLU A 106 7.74 2.13 -0.22
CA GLU A 106 6.51 2.66 -0.81
C GLU A 106 6.54 4.18 -1.01
N LEU A 107 7.27 4.92 -0.17
CA LEU A 107 7.42 6.37 -0.31
C LEU A 107 8.29 6.75 -1.52
N LEU A 108 9.13 5.82 -2.00
CA LEU A 108 9.97 6.00 -3.19
C LEU A 108 9.27 5.59 -4.49
N TYR A 109 8.03 5.12 -4.43
CA TYR A 109 7.27 4.74 -5.63
C TYR A 109 7.02 5.96 -6.50
N ALA A 110 7.74 6.05 -7.62
CA ALA A 110 7.76 7.21 -8.49
C ALA A 110 6.77 7.06 -9.67
N PRO A 111 6.26 8.17 -10.25
CA PRO A 111 5.29 8.14 -11.35
C PRO A 111 5.76 7.33 -12.56
N GLU A 112 7.05 7.31 -12.85
CA GLU A 112 7.66 6.57 -13.97
C GLU A 112 7.48 5.06 -13.84
N GLN A 113 7.29 4.56 -12.62
CA GLN A 113 7.10 3.13 -12.32
C GLN A 113 5.63 2.70 -12.45
N LEU A 114 4.69 3.66 -12.41
CA LEU A 114 3.25 3.37 -12.47
C LEU A 114 2.85 2.79 -13.84
N GLY A 115 3.46 3.30 -14.92
CA GLY A 115 2.98 3.02 -16.28
C GLY A 115 1.63 3.69 -16.56
N ALA A 116 1.23 3.77 -17.82
CA ALA A 116 -0.04 4.38 -18.21
C ALA A 116 -1.12 3.36 -18.61
N ASP A 117 -0.76 2.12 -18.82
CA ASP A 117 -1.60 1.05 -19.38
C ASP A 117 -2.56 0.40 -18.38
N TRP A 118 -2.41 0.66 -17.07
CA TRP A 118 -3.28 0.10 -16.03
C TRP A 118 -4.73 0.54 -16.19
N ALA A 119 -4.97 1.75 -16.70
CA ALA A 119 -6.31 2.30 -16.83
C ALA A 119 -7.16 1.61 -17.92
N ALA A 120 -6.55 0.83 -18.83
CA ALA A 120 -7.22 0.24 -19.97
C ALA A 120 -8.29 -0.81 -19.57
N ASP A 121 -8.08 -1.54 -18.49
CA ASP A 121 -9.02 -2.53 -17.94
C ASP A 121 -9.54 -2.16 -16.55
N ALA A 122 -9.30 -0.93 -16.11
CA ALA A 122 -9.69 -0.49 -14.79
C ALA A 122 -11.22 -0.35 -14.65
N GLU A 123 -11.75 -0.92 -13.57
CA GLU A 123 -13.08 -0.65 -13.07
C GLU A 123 -13.10 0.59 -12.19
N MET A 124 -12.09 0.70 -11.33
CA MET A 124 -11.94 1.79 -10.37
C MET A 124 -10.49 1.90 -9.92
N LEU A 125 -10.05 3.12 -9.62
CA LEU A 125 -8.84 3.39 -8.85
C LEU A 125 -9.23 3.69 -7.40
N ALA A 126 -8.67 2.98 -6.43
CA ALA A 126 -8.88 3.23 -5.02
C ALA A 126 -7.57 3.51 -4.30
N PHE A 127 -7.56 4.50 -3.39
CA PHE A 127 -6.39 4.83 -2.57
C PHE A 127 -6.76 5.52 -1.27
N SER A 128 -5.79 5.57 -0.34
CA SER A 128 -5.93 6.25 0.95
C SER A 128 -5.00 7.46 1.06
N SER A 129 -5.12 8.21 2.16
CA SER A 129 -4.26 9.37 2.41
C SER A 129 -2.86 9.03 2.90
N ALA A 130 -2.57 7.77 3.29
CA ALA A 130 -1.32 7.42 3.95
C ALA A 130 -0.04 7.69 3.12
N CYS A 131 -0.14 7.61 1.79
CA CYS A 131 0.97 7.91 0.87
C CYS A 131 0.95 9.34 0.29
N LEU A 132 0.07 10.22 0.79
CA LEU A 132 0.01 11.63 0.35
C LEU A 132 0.97 12.54 1.12
N VAL A 133 1.80 12.00 2.01
CA VAL A 133 2.93 12.72 2.63
C VAL A 133 3.91 13.18 1.54
N ASP A 134 4.69 14.21 1.83
CA ASP A 134 5.67 14.75 0.88
C ASP A 134 6.73 13.69 0.51
N SER A 135 6.56 13.09 -0.64
CA SER A 135 7.36 11.96 -1.12
C SER A 135 7.12 11.73 -2.63
N PRO A 136 7.98 11.00 -3.34
CA PRO A 136 7.72 10.55 -4.70
C PRO A 136 6.36 9.88 -4.87
N CYS A 137 5.93 9.07 -3.90
CA CYS A 137 4.65 8.36 -3.93
C CYS A 137 3.43 9.30 -4.01
N ARG A 138 3.50 10.50 -3.40
CA ARG A 138 2.46 11.52 -3.56
C ARG A 138 2.28 11.91 -5.02
N TYR A 139 3.37 12.11 -5.75
CA TYR A 139 3.31 12.47 -7.17
C TYR A 139 2.81 11.30 -8.03
N THR A 140 3.09 10.07 -7.63
CA THR A 140 2.50 8.87 -8.27
C THR A 140 0.98 8.83 -8.11
N HIS A 141 0.45 9.20 -6.94
CA HIS A 141 -1.00 9.33 -6.74
C HIS A 141 -1.60 10.43 -7.62
N LEU A 142 -0.95 11.58 -7.75
CA LEU A 142 -1.41 12.65 -8.63
C LEU A 142 -1.40 12.22 -10.11
N ALA A 143 -0.35 11.53 -10.56
CA ALA A 143 -0.28 10.98 -11.91
C ALA A 143 -1.34 9.92 -12.18
N ALA A 144 -1.61 9.05 -11.19
CA ALA A 144 -2.69 8.05 -11.28
C ALA A 144 -4.08 8.70 -11.38
N LEU A 145 -4.31 9.76 -10.61
CA LEU A 145 -5.55 10.54 -10.67
C LEU A 145 -5.75 11.20 -12.04
N ASP A 146 -4.70 11.78 -12.61
CA ASP A 146 -4.79 12.39 -13.94
C ASP A 146 -5.04 11.34 -15.04
N THR A 147 -4.38 10.18 -14.94
CA THR A 147 -4.62 9.04 -15.83
C THR A 147 -6.06 8.53 -15.69
N ALA A 148 -6.57 8.33 -14.47
CA ALA A 148 -7.94 7.90 -14.23
C ALA A 148 -8.95 8.88 -14.81
N ARG A 149 -8.76 10.19 -14.57
CA ARG A 149 -9.60 11.26 -15.10
C ARG A 149 -9.64 11.23 -16.63
N THR A 150 -8.49 11.11 -17.26
CA THR A 150 -8.37 11.09 -18.73
C THR A 150 -9.04 9.86 -19.35
N ALA A 151 -8.93 8.71 -18.68
CA ALA A 151 -9.52 7.44 -19.12
C ALA A 151 -10.99 7.25 -18.69
N GLY A 152 -11.57 8.19 -17.93
CA GLY A 152 -12.93 8.08 -17.39
C GLY A 152 -13.08 6.97 -16.33
N VAL A 153 -12.00 6.61 -15.64
CA VAL A 153 -12.00 5.60 -14.58
C VAL A 153 -12.49 6.23 -13.28
N PRO A 154 -13.52 5.67 -12.62
CA PRO A 154 -13.98 6.12 -11.31
C PRO A 154 -12.86 6.06 -10.26
N VAL A 155 -12.89 7.01 -9.32
CA VAL A 155 -11.91 7.09 -8.24
C VAL A 155 -12.61 6.99 -6.88
N CYS A 156 -12.10 6.13 -6.00
CA CYS A 156 -12.48 6.00 -4.60
C CYS A 156 -11.34 6.48 -3.72
N PHE A 157 -11.55 7.55 -2.98
CA PHE A 157 -10.61 8.06 -1.99
C PHE A 157 -11.12 7.79 -0.58
N VAL A 158 -10.32 7.09 0.22
CA VAL A 158 -10.62 6.78 1.61
C VAL A 158 -9.63 7.55 2.51
N PRO A 159 -10.04 8.68 3.10
CA PRO A 159 -9.18 9.41 4.01
C PRO A 159 -8.91 8.56 5.27
N SER A 160 -7.65 8.36 5.57
CA SER A 160 -7.18 7.60 6.73
C SER A 160 -6.04 8.37 7.38
N LEU A 161 -6.36 9.23 8.32
CA LEU A 161 -5.37 10.00 9.08
C LEU A 161 -4.90 9.16 10.26
N ARG A 162 -3.65 8.75 10.22
CA ARG A 162 -2.94 8.12 11.34
C ARG A 162 -1.76 9.01 11.71
N PRO A 163 -1.80 9.73 12.85
CA PRO A 163 -0.73 10.66 13.24
C PRO A 163 0.66 10.03 13.24
N ALA A 164 0.77 8.74 13.64
CA ALA A 164 2.02 7.99 13.63
C ALA A 164 2.64 7.81 12.23
N LEU A 165 1.87 7.98 11.16
CA LEU A 165 2.30 7.82 9.76
C LEU A 165 2.57 9.16 9.06
N TRP A 166 2.32 10.29 9.75
CA TRP A 166 2.51 11.64 9.21
C TRP A 166 3.58 12.39 10.01
N PRO A 167 4.87 12.11 9.79
CA PRO A 167 5.93 12.78 10.52
C PRO A 167 5.98 14.26 10.18
N GLY A 168 5.87 15.12 11.17
CA GLY A 168 6.17 16.54 11.08
C GLY A 168 5.00 17.50 10.95
N GLU A 169 3.78 17.07 10.77
CA GLU A 169 2.62 17.95 10.88
C GLU A 169 2.16 18.01 12.35
N LYS A 170 2.49 19.12 13.01
CA LYS A 170 1.83 19.48 14.27
C LYS A 170 0.39 19.87 13.91
N THR A 171 -0.54 19.02 14.30
CA THR A 171 -1.98 19.35 14.33
C THR A 171 -2.25 20.52 15.26
#